data_aa1fc8ec7542f212ec05ce3380cd6f80
#
_entry.id   aa1fc8ec7542f212ec05ce3380cd6f80
#
_cell.length_a   1.000
_cell.length_b   1.000
_cell.length_c   1.000
_cell.angle_alpha   90.00
_cell.angle_beta   90.00
_cell.angle_gamma   90.00
#
_symmetry.space_group_name_H-M   'P 1'
#
loop_
_entity.id
_entity.type
_entity.pdbx_description
1 polymer ?
#
loop_
_entity_poly.entity_id
_entity_poly.type
_entity_poly.pdbx_seq_one_letter_code
_entity_poly.pdbx_strand_id
1 'polypeptide(L)'
;NAGVTTGALYKRFKGKDELFGAVVRETVEDFHARIDNMSAPDVTTLSDDELYAGWDMGSTAMEAWFSYFFSRKEDFKLLTACSTGSSYAGFLKKTLDNCNQLSFAHYHEMKRRGICTSDFSDRELAILLKAYWQPIIECLSLDITWEEAMHVCQGMCCMISFEKVLGFKLTPQSRKIDRAGYFQ
;
A
#
# COMPACT_ATOMS: atom_id res chain seq x y z
N ASN A 1 10.10 16.38 -25.10
CA ASN A 1 10.88 17.64 -25.01
C ASN A 1 9.91 18.81 -25.03
N ALA A 2 9.58 19.35 -23.83
CA ALA A 2 8.58 20.40 -23.68
C ALA A 2 9.08 21.81 -24.08
N GLY A 3 10.27 21.97 -24.66
CA GLY A 3 10.84 23.24 -25.08
C GLY A 3 11.04 24.27 -23.94
N VAL A 4 10.89 23.84 -22.68
CA VAL A 4 11.01 24.72 -21.50
C VAL A 4 12.48 24.77 -21.08
N THR A 5 13.03 26.01 -21.03
CA THR A 5 14.40 26.19 -20.57
C THR A 5 14.51 26.11 -19.04
N THR A 6 15.67 25.69 -18.53
CA THR A 6 15.97 25.68 -17.09
C THR A 6 15.68 27.04 -16.43
N GLY A 7 15.99 28.14 -17.12
CA GLY A 7 15.73 29.52 -16.65
C GLY A 7 14.24 29.82 -16.51
N ALA A 8 13.39 29.28 -17.39
CA ALA A 8 11.92 29.43 -17.27
C ALA A 8 11.35 28.65 -16.07
N LEU A 9 11.91 27.48 -15.76
CA LEU A 9 11.54 26.71 -14.58
C LEU A 9 11.88 27.46 -13.28
N TYR A 10 13.10 27.98 -13.16
CA TYR A 10 13.53 28.76 -11.97
C TYR A 10 12.82 30.11 -11.80
N LYS A 11 12.18 30.66 -12.85
CA LYS A 11 11.29 31.80 -12.69
C LYS A 11 9.95 31.43 -12.06
N ARG A 12 9.50 30.21 -12.24
CA ARG A 12 8.19 29.71 -11.76
C ARG A 12 8.27 29.03 -10.41
N PHE A 13 9.38 28.34 -10.11
CA PHE A 13 9.58 27.56 -8.89
C PHE A 13 10.80 28.08 -8.12
N LYS A 14 10.65 28.27 -6.81
CA LYS A 14 11.71 28.76 -5.92
C LYS A 14 12.86 27.77 -5.70
N GLY A 15 12.72 26.54 -6.20
CA GLY A 15 13.73 25.52 -6.10
C GLY A 15 13.25 24.14 -6.52
N LYS A 16 14.15 23.14 -6.37
CA LYS A 16 13.88 21.75 -6.73
C LYS A 16 12.67 21.19 -5.97
N ASP A 17 12.52 21.52 -4.69
CA ASP A 17 11.46 20.99 -3.83
C ASP A 17 10.07 21.47 -4.27
N GLU A 18 9.93 22.75 -4.60
CA GLU A 18 8.66 23.29 -5.10
C GLU A 18 8.30 22.71 -6.47
N LEU A 19 9.29 22.55 -7.35
CA LEU A 19 9.09 21.92 -8.65
C LEU A 19 8.68 20.45 -8.49
N PHE A 20 9.38 19.70 -7.63
CA PHE A 20 9.08 18.30 -7.35
C PHE A 20 7.67 18.15 -6.79
N GLY A 21 7.32 18.98 -5.78
CA GLY A 21 5.98 18.98 -5.20
C GLY A 21 4.89 19.34 -6.21
N ALA A 22 5.15 20.24 -7.17
CA ALA A 22 4.16 20.57 -8.20
C ALA A 22 3.84 19.37 -9.12
N VAL A 23 4.77 18.41 -9.26
CA VAL A 23 4.56 17.21 -10.06
C VAL A 23 3.83 16.14 -9.26
N VAL A 24 4.27 15.85 -8.02
CA VAL A 24 3.81 14.64 -7.28
C VAL A 24 2.70 14.92 -6.28
N ARG A 25 2.33 16.17 -6.02
CA ARG A 25 1.39 16.55 -4.94
C ARG A 25 0.05 15.83 -5.03
N GLU A 26 -0.56 15.81 -6.21
CA GLU A 26 -1.86 15.18 -6.42
C GLU A 26 -1.80 13.68 -6.08
N THR A 27 -0.76 13.00 -6.52
CA THR A 27 -0.54 11.58 -6.23
C THR A 27 -0.31 11.33 -4.74
N VAL A 28 0.43 12.22 -4.08
CA VAL A 28 0.68 12.15 -2.64
C VAL A 28 -0.60 12.35 -1.83
N GLU A 29 -1.39 13.36 -2.17
CA GLU A 29 -2.65 13.68 -1.50
C GLU A 29 -3.68 12.55 -1.70
N ASP A 30 -3.80 12.03 -2.93
CA ASP A 30 -4.68 10.91 -3.24
C ASP A 30 -4.25 9.62 -2.52
N PHE A 31 -2.96 9.35 -2.45
CA PHE A 31 -2.45 8.17 -1.74
C PHE A 31 -2.71 8.27 -0.24
N HIS A 32 -2.50 9.44 0.38
CA HIS A 32 -2.85 9.67 1.79
C HIS A 32 -4.34 9.47 2.03
N ALA A 33 -5.20 10.11 1.22
CA ALA A 33 -6.64 9.97 1.36
C ALA A 33 -7.10 8.51 1.25
N ARG A 34 -6.49 7.73 0.35
CA ARG A 34 -6.77 6.30 0.21
C ARG A 34 -6.38 5.51 1.46
N ILE A 35 -5.21 5.79 2.03
CA ILE A 35 -4.76 5.13 3.27
C ILE A 35 -5.65 5.54 4.46
N ASP A 36 -6.00 6.83 4.56
CA ASP A 36 -6.86 7.33 5.63
C ASP A 36 -8.26 6.69 5.57
N ASN A 37 -8.81 6.51 4.37
CA ASN A 37 -10.09 5.84 4.15
C ASN A 37 -10.07 4.35 4.53
N MET A 38 -8.90 3.70 4.48
CA MET A 38 -8.73 2.31 4.93
C MET A 38 -8.56 2.20 6.45
N SER A 39 -8.36 3.31 7.13
CA SER A 39 -8.07 3.34 8.56
C SER A 39 -9.38 3.42 9.35
N ALA A 40 -9.71 2.37 10.11
CA ALA A 40 -10.77 2.46 11.09
C ALA A 40 -10.30 3.34 12.26
N PRO A 41 -11.15 4.26 12.76
CA PRO A 41 -10.79 5.12 13.90
C PRO A 41 -10.48 4.33 15.17
N ASP A 42 -11.16 3.19 15.37
CA ASP A 42 -10.97 2.30 16.52
C ASP A 42 -11.24 0.85 16.10
N VAL A 43 -10.19 0.06 16.01
CA VAL A 43 -10.28 -1.36 15.63
C VAL A 43 -11.09 -2.20 16.62
N THR A 44 -11.25 -1.74 17.86
CA THR A 44 -12.01 -2.48 18.88
C THR A 44 -13.52 -2.46 18.62
N THR A 45 -14.00 -1.49 17.83
CA THR A 45 -15.42 -1.36 17.44
C THR A 45 -15.79 -2.19 16.22
N LEU A 46 -14.79 -2.68 15.47
CA LEU A 46 -15.01 -3.49 14.29
C LEU A 46 -15.61 -4.85 14.65
N SER A 47 -16.51 -5.34 13.81
CA SER A 47 -16.94 -6.74 13.86
C SER A 47 -15.81 -7.69 13.48
N ASP A 48 -15.94 -8.97 13.79
CA ASP A 48 -14.97 -9.99 13.39
C ASP A 48 -14.84 -10.06 11.86
N ASP A 49 -15.93 -9.89 11.14
CA ASP A 49 -15.92 -9.91 9.69
C ASP A 49 -15.18 -8.69 9.09
N GLU A 50 -15.32 -7.51 9.68
CA GLU A 50 -14.56 -6.32 9.28
C GLU A 50 -13.06 -6.47 9.60
N LEU A 51 -12.72 -7.08 10.73
CA LEU A 51 -11.33 -7.42 11.04
C LEU A 51 -10.73 -8.40 10.02
N TYR A 52 -11.48 -9.43 9.61
CA TYR A 52 -11.06 -10.32 8.53
C TYR A 52 -10.89 -9.60 7.20
N ALA A 53 -11.84 -8.72 6.83
CA ALA A 53 -11.78 -7.95 5.61
C ALA A 53 -10.54 -7.06 5.53
N GLY A 54 -10.11 -6.49 6.65
CA GLY A 54 -8.88 -5.70 6.75
C GLY A 54 -7.59 -6.49 6.41
N TRP A 55 -7.65 -7.83 6.46
CA TRP A 55 -6.56 -8.73 6.08
C TRP A 55 -6.78 -9.43 4.73
N ASP A 56 -7.82 -9.02 4.00
CA ASP A 56 -8.01 -9.54 2.65
C ASP A 56 -6.97 -8.92 1.69
N MET A 57 -5.83 -9.55 1.64
CA MET A 57 -4.74 -9.27 0.72
C MET A 57 -4.74 -10.29 -0.43
N GLY A 58 -5.92 -10.78 -0.81
CA GLY A 58 -6.13 -11.71 -1.90
C GLY A 58 -5.99 -11.06 -3.29
N SER A 59 -6.34 -11.82 -4.34
CA SER A 59 -6.12 -11.41 -5.73
C SER A 59 -6.76 -10.07 -6.07
N THR A 60 -8.02 -9.85 -5.69
CA THR A 60 -8.74 -8.60 -5.99
C THR A 60 -8.08 -7.38 -5.33
N ALA A 61 -7.69 -7.49 -4.05
CA ALA A 61 -7.02 -6.42 -3.35
C ALA A 61 -5.63 -6.13 -3.93
N MET A 62 -4.88 -7.19 -4.24
CA MET A 62 -3.55 -7.07 -4.85
C MET A 62 -3.64 -6.42 -6.23
N GLU A 63 -4.56 -6.88 -7.09
CA GLU A 63 -4.79 -6.29 -8.41
C GLU A 63 -5.18 -4.82 -8.34
N ALA A 64 -6.03 -4.44 -7.37
CA ALA A 64 -6.41 -3.05 -7.15
C ALA A 64 -5.20 -2.18 -6.76
N TRP A 65 -4.29 -2.67 -5.90
CA TRP A 65 -3.06 -1.97 -5.57
C TRP A 65 -2.11 -1.86 -6.75
N PHE A 66 -1.88 -2.93 -7.50
CA PHE A 66 -1.08 -2.87 -8.73
C PHE A 66 -1.67 -1.87 -9.72
N SER A 67 -2.97 -1.92 -9.98
CA SER A 67 -3.67 -0.99 -10.87
C SER A 67 -3.51 0.46 -10.41
N TYR A 68 -3.67 0.72 -9.12
CA TYR A 68 -3.50 2.05 -8.54
C TYR A 68 -2.09 2.59 -8.73
N PHE A 69 -1.07 1.83 -8.35
CA PHE A 69 0.32 2.25 -8.48
C PHE A 69 0.72 2.45 -9.96
N PHE A 70 0.26 1.59 -10.85
CA PHE A 70 0.56 1.68 -12.28
C PHE A 70 -0.18 2.82 -12.96
N SER A 71 -1.38 3.18 -12.53
CA SER A 71 -2.10 4.36 -13.05
C SER A 71 -1.35 5.67 -12.82
N ARG A 72 -0.45 5.71 -11.82
CA ARG A 72 0.39 6.85 -11.43
C ARG A 72 1.89 6.49 -11.43
N LYS A 73 2.27 5.55 -12.31
CA LYS A 73 3.61 4.94 -12.35
C LYS A 73 4.74 5.97 -12.33
N GLU A 74 4.66 7.00 -13.17
CA GLU A 74 5.72 7.99 -13.29
C GLU A 74 5.91 8.81 -12.00
N ASP A 75 4.83 9.18 -11.32
CA ASP A 75 4.90 9.91 -10.06
C ASP A 75 5.49 9.02 -8.94
N PHE A 76 5.08 7.76 -8.87
CA PHE A 76 5.66 6.82 -7.91
C PHE A 76 7.13 6.50 -8.19
N LYS A 77 7.55 6.45 -9.47
CA LYS A 77 8.99 6.36 -9.84
C LYS A 77 9.76 7.58 -9.33
N LEU A 78 9.22 8.79 -9.49
CA LEU A 78 9.83 9.99 -8.95
C LEU A 78 9.94 9.93 -7.43
N LEU A 79 8.86 9.55 -6.74
CA LEU A 79 8.81 9.44 -5.27
C LEU A 79 9.78 8.40 -4.72
N THR A 80 10.03 7.29 -5.45
CA THR A 80 10.97 6.25 -5.03
C THR A 80 12.42 6.59 -5.36
N ALA A 81 12.71 7.02 -6.58
CA ALA A 81 14.09 7.17 -7.09
C ALA A 81 14.63 8.59 -6.99
N CYS A 82 13.79 9.63 -7.05
CA CYS A 82 14.21 11.03 -7.24
C CYS A 82 13.90 11.95 -6.06
N SER A 83 13.24 11.48 -5.01
CA SER A 83 12.78 12.30 -3.88
C SER A 83 13.89 12.74 -2.92
N THR A 84 15.11 12.18 -3.02
CA THR A 84 16.24 12.54 -2.16
C THR A 84 16.54 14.04 -2.21
N GLY A 85 16.61 14.67 -1.04
CA GLY A 85 16.83 16.11 -0.90
C GLY A 85 15.59 16.97 -1.14
N SER A 86 14.40 16.38 -1.19
CA SER A 86 13.11 17.07 -1.17
C SER A 86 12.34 16.80 0.11
N SER A 87 11.28 17.56 0.38
CA SER A 87 10.35 17.31 1.49
C SER A 87 9.64 15.94 1.38
N TYR A 88 9.65 15.34 0.20
CA TYR A 88 9.09 14.01 -0.09
C TYR A 88 10.09 12.86 0.10
N ALA A 89 11.30 13.14 0.60
CA ALA A 89 12.31 12.10 0.81
C ALA A 89 11.80 10.97 1.73
N GLY A 90 11.84 9.75 1.22
CA GLY A 90 11.34 8.57 1.91
C GLY A 90 9.82 8.53 2.10
N PHE A 91 9.05 9.31 1.32
CA PHE A 91 7.60 9.37 1.39
C PHE A 91 6.95 7.98 1.38
N LEU A 92 7.23 7.18 0.35
CA LEU A 92 6.60 5.87 0.19
C LEU A 92 6.92 4.94 1.37
N LYS A 93 8.19 4.92 1.81
CA LYS A 93 8.57 4.11 2.97
C LYS A 93 7.81 4.55 4.23
N LYS A 94 7.75 5.84 4.52
CA LYS A 94 7.04 6.37 5.70
C LYS A 94 5.55 6.03 5.66
N THR A 95 4.92 6.16 4.51
CA THR A 95 3.48 5.87 4.34
C THR A 95 3.21 4.38 4.54
N LEU A 96 4.04 3.49 3.96
CA LEU A 96 3.90 2.05 4.15
C LEU A 96 4.22 1.62 5.59
N ASP A 97 5.17 2.26 6.26
CA ASP A 97 5.43 2.02 7.69
C ASP A 97 4.20 2.40 8.55
N ASN A 98 3.47 3.47 8.18
CA ASN A 98 2.21 3.84 8.83
C ASN A 98 1.10 2.81 8.56
N CYS A 99 0.98 2.31 7.32
CA CYS A 99 0.05 1.22 7.01
C CYS A 99 0.31 -0.02 7.88
N ASN A 100 1.59 -0.33 8.13
CA ASN A 100 1.95 -1.46 8.99
C ASN A 100 1.45 -1.26 10.43
N GLN A 101 1.47 -0.02 10.97
CA GLN A 101 0.94 0.25 12.32
C GLN A 101 -0.57 -0.05 12.41
N LEU A 102 -1.33 0.28 11.36
CA LEU A 102 -2.76 -0.08 11.29
C LEU A 102 -2.94 -1.60 11.27
N SER A 103 -2.14 -2.29 10.48
CA SER A 103 -2.14 -3.76 10.42
C SER A 103 -1.80 -4.39 11.78
N PHE A 104 -0.87 -3.82 12.55
CA PHE A 104 -0.56 -4.31 13.90
C PHE A 104 -1.75 -4.15 14.84
N ALA A 105 -2.43 -3.01 14.83
CA ALA A 105 -3.62 -2.80 15.65
C ALA A 105 -4.72 -3.83 15.35
N HIS A 106 -4.99 -4.09 14.06
CA HIS A 106 -5.91 -5.13 13.63
C HIS A 106 -5.47 -6.52 14.12
N TYR A 107 -4.21 -6.87 13.94
CA TYR A 107 -3.67 -8.16 14.35
C TYR A 107 -3.78 -8.38 15.87
N HIS A 108 -3.42 -7.38 16.67
CA HIS A 108 -3.54 -7.46 18.12
C HIS A 108 -4.99 -7.64 18.58
N GLU A 109 -5.93 -6.93 17.94
CA GLU A 109 -7.34 -7.09 18.26
C GLU A 109 -7.85 -8.49 17.88
N MET A 110 -7.44 -9.02 16.73
CA MET A 110 -7.76 -10.39 16.32
C MET A 110 -7.19 -11.44 17.29
N LYS A 111 -5.96 -11.25 17.77
CA LYS A 111 -5.38 -12.10 18.83
C LYS A 111 -6.18 -12.02 20.11
N ARG A 112 -6.53 -10.83 20.57
CA ARG A 112 -7.31 -10.59 21.79
C ARG A 112 -8.65 -11.32 21.74
N ARG A 113 -9.31 -11.35 20.57
CA ARG A 113 -10.58 -12.08 20.37
C ARG A 113 -10.41 -13.57 20.11
N GLY A 114 -9.18 -14.06 19.96
CA GLY A 114 -8.91 -15.46 19.61
C GLY A 114 -9.31 -15.84 18.19
N ILE A 115 -9.40 -14.87 17.28
CA ILE A 115 -9.77 -15.06 15.87
C ILE A 115 -8.59 -15.63 15.07
N CYS A 116 -7.36 -15.30 15.42
CA CYS A 116 -6.15 -15.84 14.81
C CYS A 116 -5.35 -16.71 15.79
N THR A 117 -4.54 -17.64 15.26
CA THR A 117 -3.76 -18.59 16.05
C THR A 117 -2.26 -18.31 16.04
N SER A 118 -1.79 -17.46 15.12
CA SER A 118 -0.37 -17.09 15.04
C SER A 118 0.08 -16.26 16.25
N ASP A 119 1.39 -16.26 16.49
CA ASP A 119 2.01 -15.50 17.60
C ASP A 119 3.19 -14.68 17.12
N PHE A 120 2.98 -13.94 16.03
CA PHE A 120 4.00 -13.03 15.51
C PHE A 120 4.16 -11.80 16.41
N SER A 121 5.40 -11.43 16.65
CA SER A 121 5.74 -10.09 17.12
C SER A 121 5.53 -9.05 16.01
N ASP A 122 5.41 -7.77 16.36
CA ASP A 122 5.29 -6.68 15.40
C ASP A 122 6.46 -6.64 14.42
N ARG A 123 7.66 -7.04 14.88
CA ARG A 123 8.86 -7.10 14.02
C ARG A 123 8.74 -8.18 12.94
N GLU A 124 8.27 -9.36 13.29
CA GLU A 124 8.07 -10.47 12.37
C GLU A 124 6.95 -10.13 11.39
N LEU A 125 5.84 -9.57 11.89
CA LEU A 125 4.73 -9.14 11.07
C LEU A 125 5.14 -8.03 10.08
N ALA A 126 5.96 -7.07 10.52
CA ALA A 126 6.52 -6.03 9.65
C ALA A 126 7.35 -6.60 8.49
N ILE A 127 8.10 -7.68 8.73
CA ILE A 127 8.87 -8.36 7.66
C ILE A 127 7.91 -8.98 6.62
N LEU A 128 6.84 -9.63 7.08
CA LEU A 128 5.84 -10.23 6.19
C LEU A 128 5.08 -9.17 5.39
N LEU A 129 4.66 -8.07 6.01
CA LEU A 129 4.00 -6.95 5.35
C LEU A 129 4.93 -6.27 4.34
N LYS A 130 6.23 -6.16 4.66
CA LYS A 130 7.21 -5.66 3.70
C LYS A 130 7.34 -6.56 2.48
N ALA A 131 7.30 -7.89 2.67
CA ALA A 131 7.32 -8.83 1.56
C ALA A 131 6.09 -8.69 0.65
N TYR A 132 4.96 -8.23 1.18
CA TYR A 132 3.76 -7.92 0.41
C TYR A 132 3.94 -6.67 -0.47
N TRP A 133 4.51 -5.58 0.06
CA TRP A 133 4.63 -4.30 -0.66
C TRP A 133 5.84 -4.24 -1.60
N GLN A 134 6.93 -4.90 -1.25
CA GLN A 134 8.20 -4.78 -1.98
C GLN A 134 8.10 -5.14 -3.47
N PRO A 135 7.42 -6.21 -3.90
CA PRO A 135 7.30 -6.54 -5.31
C PRO A 135 6.60 -5.46 -6.14
N ILE A 136 5.60 -4.75 -5.57
CA ILE A 136 4.94 -3.63 -6.25
C ILE A 136 5.96 -2.51 -6.50
N ILE A 137 6.75 -2.17 -5.47
CA ILE A 137 7.79 -1.13 -5.55
C ILE A 137 8.86 -1.51 -6.58
N GLU A 138 9.28 -2.77 -6.61
CA GLU A 138 10.24 -3.26 -7.61
C GLU A 138 9.69 -3.18 -9.03
N CYS A 139 8.42 -3.52 -9.25
CA CYS A 139 7.77 -3.37 -10.55
C CYS A 139 7.78 -1.92 -11.05
N LEU A 140 7.60 -0.94 -10.15
CA LEU A 140 7.69 0.48 -10.49
C LEU A 140 9.14 0.89 -10.83
N SER A 141 10.11 0.35 -10.08
CA SER A 141 11.52 0.70 -10.21
C SER A 141 12.16 0.12 -11.47
N LEU A 142 11.80 -1.11 -11.83
CA LEU A 142 12.34 -1.86 -12.98
C LEU A 142 11.72 -1.46 -14.32
N ASP A 143 10.74 -0.55 -14.29
CA ASP A 143 10.06 -0.07 -15.51
C ASP A 143 9.43 -1.16 -16.38
N ILE A 144 8.94 -2.22 -15.75
CA ILE A 144 8.26 -3.31 -16.43
C ILE A 144 6.91 -2.86 -17.02
N THR A 145 6.40 -3.62 -17.97
CA THR A 145 5.09 -3.40 -18.57
C THR A 145 3.96 -3.74 -17.60
N TRP A 146 2.75 -3.28 -17.90
CA TRP A 146 1.55 -3.66 -17.14
C TRP A 146 1.31 -5.18 -17.16
N GLU A 147 1.51 -5.82 -18.30
CA GLU A 147 1.35 -7.27 -18.46
C GLU A 147 2.33 -8.05 -17.55
N GLU A 148 3.60 -7.67 -17.56
CA GLU A 148 4.62 -8.26 -16.67
C GLU A 148 4.28 -8.03 -15.20
N ALA A 149 3.80 -6.83 -14.83
CA ALA A 149 3.37 -6.52 -13.47
C ALA A 149 2.20 -7.40 -13.03
N MET A 150 1.24 -7.68 -13.91
CA MET A 150 0.13 -8.58 -13.63
C MET A 150 0.58 -10.02 -13.45
N HIS A 151 1.59 -10.49 -14.17
CA HIS A 151 2.20 -11.80 -13.92
C HIS A 151 2.85 -11.86 -12.52
N VAL A 152 3.55 -10.79 -12.11
CA VAL A 152 4.09 -10.70 -10.74
C VAL A 152 2.97 -10.71 -9.71
N CYS A 153 1.89 -9.94 -9.94
CA CYS A 153 0.72 -9.89 -9.07
C CYS A 153 0.11 -11.29 -8.86
N GLN A 154 -0.13 -12.03 -9.95
CA GLN A 154 -0.65 -13.40 -9.90
C GLN A 154 0.28 -14.34 -9.11
N GLY A 155 1.60 -14.24 -9.36
CA GLY A 155 2.59 -15.01 -8.62
C GLY A 155 2.55 -14.72 -7.12
N MET A 156 2.45 -13.46 -6.73
CA MET A 156 2.33 -13.06 -5.33
C MET A 156 1.07 -13.61 -4.66
N CYS A 157 -0.07 -13.58 -5.35
CA CYS A 157 -1.33 -14.14 -4.84
C CYS A 157 -1.22 -15.66 -4.56
N CYS A 158 -0.36 -16.36 -5.31
CA CYS A 158 -0.08 -17.78 -5.04
C CYS A 158 0.88 -18.00 -3.86
N MET A 159 1.78 -17.03 -3.61
CA MET A 159 2.84 -17.18 -2.59
C MET A 159 2.39 -16.70 -1.20
N ILE A 160 1.57 -15.64 -1.13
CA ILE A 160 1.22 -14.98 0.12
C ILE A 160 -0.27 -15.17 0.40
N SER A 161 -0.57 -15.83 1.53
CA SER A 161 -1.93 -15.90 2.08
C SER A 161 -1.88 -15.54 3.56
N PHE A 162 -2.24 -14.31 3.89
CA PHE A 162 -2.30 -13.88 5.29
C PHE A 162 -3.33 -14.66 6.10
N GLU A 163 -4.41 -15.14 5.49
CA GLU A 163 -5.35 -16.06 6.11
C GLU A 163 -4.64 -17.29 6.68
N LYS A 164 -3.76 -17.91 5.89
CA LYS A 164 -2.99 -19.09 6.32
C LYS A 164 -1.87 -18.73 7.28
N VAL A 165 -1.14 -17.64 6.99
CA VAL A 165 0.00 -17.18 7.80
C VAL A 165 -0.45 -16.82 9.21
N LEU A 166 -1.56 -16.11 9.35
CA LEU A 166 -2.08 -15.68 10.64
C LEU A 166 -2.96 -16.75 11.29
N GLY A 167 -3.33 -17.80 10.55
CA GLY A 167 -4.10 -18.93 11.07
C GLY A 167 -5.50 -18.50 11.49
N PHE A 168 -6.23 -17.82 10.59
CA PHE A 168 -7.58 -17.37 10.88
C PHE A 168 -8.54 -18.52 11.13
N LYS A 169 -9.33 -18.40 12.18
CA LYS A 169 -10.46 -19.29 12.45
C LYS A 169 -11.68 -18.82 11.67
N LEU A 170 -11.70 -19.06 10.37
CA LEU A 170 -12.78 -18.62 9.49
C LEU A 170 -14.11 -19.28 9.86
N THR A 171 -15.15 -18.46 10.01
CA THR A 171 -16.53 -18.93 10.04
C THR A 171 -17.06 -19.09 8.61
N PRO A 172 -18.11 -19.94 8.38
CA PRO A 172 -18.72 -20.06 7.06
C PRO A 172 -19.32 -18.74 6.52
N GLN A 173 -19.64 -17.79 7.40
CA GLN A 173 -20.16 -16.47 7.04
C GLN A 173 -19.08 -15.52 6.55
N SER A 174 -17.89 -15.51 7.16
CA SER A 174 -16.79 -14.66 6.74
C SER A 174 -16.27 -14.95 5.32
N ARG A 175 -16.58 -16.14 4.77
CA ARG A 175 -16.24 -16.53 3.39
C ARG A 175 -17.15 -15.89 2.32
N LYS A 176 -18.28 -15.26 2.71
CA LYS A 176 -19.31 -14.76 1.78
C LYS A 176 -19.32 -13.23 1.63
N ILE A 177 -18.44 -12.51 2.31
CA ILE A 177 -18.41 -11.05 2.23
C ILE A 177 -17.86 -10.66 0.86
N ASP A 178 -18.69 -9.97 0.10
CA ASP A 178 -18.29 -9.34 -1.16
C ASP A 178 -17.34 -8.16 -0.82
N ARG A 179 -16.05 -8.38 -1.04
CA ARG A 179 -14.95 -7.53 -0.60
C ARG A 179 -14.65 -6.38 -1.56
N ALA A 180 -15.45 -6.24 -2.64
CA ALA A 180 -15.29 -5.19 -3.64
C ALA A 180 -15.54 -3.76 -3.12
N GLY A 181 -16.21 -3.61 -1.98
CA GLY A 181 -16.57 -2.30 -1.41
C GLY A 181 -15.42 -1.47 -0.82
N TYR A 182 -14.29 -2.08 -0.50
CA TYR A 182 -13.15 -1.38 0.12
C TYR A 182 -12.23 -0.64 -0.88
N PHE A 183 -12.46 -0.83 -2.18
CA PHE A 183 -11.60 -0.28 -3.24
C PHE A 183 -12.32 0.68 -4.21
N GLN A 184 -13.53 1.12 -3.85
CA GLN A 184 -14.27 2.15 -4.62
C GLN A 184 -13.90 3.55 -4.21
#